data_f9b7912fb007c874375d7e134679836b
#
_entry.id   f9b7912fb007c874375d7e134679836b
#
_cell.length_a   1.000
_cell.length_b   1.000
_cell.length_c   1.000
_cell.angle_alpha   90.00
_cell.angle_beta   90.00
_cell.angle_gamma   90.00
#
_symmetry.space_group_name_H-M   'P 1'
#
loop_
_entity.id
_entity.type
_entity.pdbx_description
1 polymer ?
#
loop_
_entity_poly.entity_id
_entity_poly.type
_entity_poly.pdbx_seq_one_letter_code
_entity_poly.pdbx_strand_id
1 'polypeptide(L)'
;VKRWIAVLPLAALLALGVLFATFGLHHDPHVTPEALVGKPLPGDALPPLAGGAPVALTAEVKGPTFVNVFFSTCEPCIEEHPALLALKAEGARIIGVAYKEDADKTRDYLDRMGDPFAAVLVDRDGRAAIDLGATGAPETFLVDAKGLVIAKHVGALSPADAEALLEKAAASVR
;
A
#
# COMPACT_ATOMS: atom_id res chain seq x y z
N VAL A 1 25.68 -45.45 -27.20
CA VAL A 1 25.07 -44.14 -27.52
C VAL A 1 23.67 -43.96 -26.86
N LYS A 2 22.89 -45.06 -26.66
CA LYS A 2 21.48 -44.96 -26.16
C LYS A 2 21.30 -44.65 -24.67
N ARG A 3 22.26 -44.95 -23.82
CA ARG A 3 22.14 -44.76 -22.33
C ARG A 3 22.26 -43.31 -21.90
N TRP A 4 23.01 -42.49 -22.60
CA TRP A 4 23.20 -41.07 -22.31
C TRP A 4 21.95 -40.24 -22.64
N ILE A 5 21.18 -40.64 -23.68
CA ILE A 5 19.94 -39.96 -24.07
C ILE A 5 18.86 -40.08 -22.97
N ALA A 6 18.88 -41.21 -22.23
CA ALA A 6 17.96 -41.39 -21.10
C ALA A 6 18.32 -40.58 -19.83
N VAL A 7 19.59 -40.17 -19.68
CA VAL A 7 20.06 -39.38 -18.54
C VAL A 7 19.83 -37.88 -18.76
N LEU A 8 19.81 -37.41 -20.00
CA LEU A 8 19.60 -35.99 -20.35
C LEU A 8 18.32 -35.38 -19.77
N PRO A 9 17.12 -36.02 -19.88
CA PRO A 9 15.91 -35.41 -19.31
C PRO A 9 15.94 -35.38 -17.77
N LEU A 10 16.58 -36.36 -17.12
CA LEU A 10 16.72 -36.37 -15.66
C LEU A 10 17.69 -35.28 -15.18
N ALA A 11 18.79 -35.09 -15.89
CA ALA A 11 19.75 -34.01 -15.60
C ALA A 11 19.12 -32.62 -15.84
N ALA A 12 18.31 -32.46 -16.91
CA ALA A 12 17.57 -31.24 -17.16
C ALA A 12 16.53 -30.94 -16.08
N LEU A 13 15.80 -31.94 -15.59
CA LEU A 13 14.85 -31.80 -14.48
C LEU A 13 15.55 -31.43 -13.16
N LEU A 14 16.71 -32.05 -12.88
CA LEU A 14 17.50 -31.71 -11.70
C LEU A 14 18.07 -30.29 -11.79
N ALA A 15 18.58 -29.89 -12.94
CA ALA A 15 19.07 -28.53 -13.16
C ALA A 15 17.95 -27.49 -13.02
N LEU A 16 16.77 -27.79 -13.56
CA LEU A 16 15.59 -26.95 -13.43
C LEU A 16 15.11 -26.87 -11.97
N GLY A 17 15.11 -27.99 -11.24
CA GLY A 17 14.78 -28.03 -9.82
C GLY A 17 15.74 -27.20 -8.96
N VAL A 18 17.05 -27.31 -9.23
CA VAL A 18 18.06 -26.49 -8.55
C VAL A 18 17.89 -25.00 -8.91
N LEU A 19 17.61 -24.69 -10.18
CA LEU A 19 17.36 -23.33 -10.62
C LEU A 19 16.13 -22.73 -9.90
N PHE A 20 15.02 -23.46 -9.82
CA PHE A 20 13.83 -23.02 -9.08
C PHE A 20 14.09 -22.93 -7.58
N ALA A 21 14.83 -23.83 -6.98
CA ALA A 21 15.17 -23.79 -5.55
C ALA A 21 16.09 -22.62 -5.20
N THR A 22 17.05 -22.30 -6.07
CA THR A 22 18.01 -21.20 -5.81
C THR A 22 17.46 -19.83 -6.24
N PHE A 23 16.70 -19.76 -7.33
CA PHE A 23 16.14 -18.50 -7.81
C PHE A 23 14.73 -18.22 -7.25
N GLY A 24 13.85 -19.22 -7.23
CA GLY A 24 12.45 -19.03 -6.82
C GLY A 24 12.27 -18.82 -5.32
N LEU A 25 13.04 -19.51 -4.48
CA LEU A 25 12.92 -19.39 -3.01
C LEU A 25 13.69 -18.21 -2.41
N HIS A 26 14.59 -17.57 -3.18
CA HIS A 26 15.35 -16.42 -2.72
C HIS A 26 14.85 -15.08 -3.29
N HIS A 27 13.86 -15.11 -4.20
CA HIS A 27 13.17 -13.90 -4.62
C HIS A 27 11.93 -13.74 -3.77
N ASP A 28 11.94 -12.72 -2.92
CA ASP A 28 10.75 -12.30 -2.19
C ASP A 28 9.72 -11.80 -3.22
N PRO A 29 8.57 -12.49 -3.40
CA PRO A 29 7.54 -12.06 -4.35
C PRO A 29 6.88 -10.74 -3.95
N HIS A 30 7.13 -10.25 -2.73
CA HIS A 30 6.64 -8.98 -2.22
C HIS A 30 7.54 -7.78 -2.54
N VAL A 31 8.72 -7.99 -3.13
CA VAL A 31 9.53 -6.89 -3.68
C VAL A 31 8.88 -6.42 -4.98
N THR A 32 7.74 -5.75 -4.86
CA THR A 32 7.24 -4.91 -5.94
C THR A 32 8.18 -3.71 -6.06
N PRO A 33 8.64 -3.35 -7.27
CA PRO A 33 9.43 -2.14 -7.44
C PRO A 33 8.70 -0.98 -6.78
N GLU A 34 9.39 -0.22 -5.93
CA GLU A 34 8.87 1.01 -5.32
C GLU A 34 8.70 2.08 -6.42
N ALA A 35 7.84 1.79 -7.40
CA ALA A 35 7.76 2.51 -8.67
C ALA A 35 7.48 4.00 -8.49
N LEU A 36 6.89 4.40 -7.37
CA LEU A 36 6.59 5.80 -7.04
C LEU A 36 7.56 6.43 -6.03
N VAL A 37 8.41 5.67 -5.35
CA VAL A 37 9.37 6.28 -4.42
C VAL A 37 10.30 7.22 -5.17
N GLY A 38 10.40 8.46 -4.69
CA GLY A 38 11.11 9.55 -5.34
C GLY A 38 10.33 10.27 -6.44
N LYS A 39 9.05 9.91 -6.68
CA LYS A 39 8.19 10.57 -7.68
C LYS A 39 7.05 11.34 -7.00
N PRO A 40 6.45 12.31 -7.72
CA PRO A 40 5.28 13.02 -7.23
C PRO A 40 4.08 12.09 -7.03
N LEU A 41 3.31 12.34 -5.98
CA LEU A 41 2.01 11.69 -5.76
C LEU A 41 1.07 11.99 -6.93
N PRO A 42 0.37 11.00 -7.50
CA PRO A 42 -0.67 11.23 -8.50
C PRO A 42 -1.77 12.16 -8.00
N GLY A 43 -2.25 13.01 -8.90
CA GLY A 43 -3.23 14.06 -8.58
C GLY A 43 -4.68 13.69 -8.89
N ASP A 44 -5.04 12.42 -8.84
CA ASP A 44 -6.39 11.95 -9.14
C ASP A 44 -7.44 12.67 -8.29
N ALA A 45 -8.49 13.17 -8.94
CA ALA A 45 -9.60 13.80 -8.26
C ALA A 45 -10.65 12.73 -7.89
N LEU A 46 -10.86 12.54 -6.59
CA LEU A 46 -11.74 11.52 -6.04
C LEU A 46 -12.86 12.15 -5.20
N PRO A 47 -14.06 11.56 -5.20
CA PRO A 47 -15.15 11.98 -4.31
C PRO A 47 -14.73 11.77 -2.84
N PRO A 48 -14.85 12.80 -1.98
CA PRO A 48 -14.70 12.63 -0.54
C PRO A 48 -15.82 11.76 0.05
N LEU A 49 -15.50 10.91 1.01
CA LEU A 49 -16.49 10.12 1.75
C LEU A 49 -17.50 11.01 2.48
N ALA A 50 -17.07 12.17 2.94
CA ALA A 50 -17.93 13.18 3.57
C ALA A 50 -18.90 13.86 2.59
N GLY A 51 -18.77 13.56 1.29
CA GLY A 51 -19.55 14.21 0.23
C GLY A 51 -18.91 15.51 -0.26
N GLY A 52 -19.49 16.07 -1.33
CA GLY A 52 -18.99 17.28 -1.96
C GLY A 52 -18.39 17.03 -3.35
N ALA A 53 -17.73 18.04 -3.90
CA ALA A 53 -17.04 17.94 -5.19
C ALA A 53 -15.79 17.05 -5.06
N PRO A 54 -15.39 16.35 -6.14
CA PRO A 54 -14.14 15.59 -6.16
C PRO A 54 -12.93 16.46 -5.78
N VAL A 55 -12.04 15.91 -4.97
CA VAL A 55 -10.82 16.57 -4.47
C VAL A 55 -9.60 15.82 -4.99
N ALA A 56 -8.61 16.54 -5.46
CA ALA A 56 -7.33 15.93 -5.86
C ALA A 56 -6.64 15.32 -4.62
N LEU A 57 -6.14 14.09 -4.74
CA LEU A 57 -5.42 13.44 -3.65
C LEU A 57 -4.25 14.29 -3.14
N THR A 58 -3.56 14.97 -4.06
CA THR A 58 -2.47 15.92 -3.72
C THR A 58 -2.92 17.11 -2.89
N ALA A 59 -4.17 17.55 -3.00
CA ALA A 59 -4.71 18.67 -2.22
C ALA A 59 -4.89 18.33 -0.74
N GLU A 60 -4.95 17.02 -0.42
CA GLU A 60 -5.04 16.53 0.96
C GLU A 60 -3.66 16.39 1.63
N VAL A 61 -2.56 16.54 0.90
CA VAL A 61 -1.21 16.52 1.47
C VAL A 61 -0.92 17.85 2.18
N LYS A 62 -0.80 17.81 3.51
CA LYS A 62 -0.54 18.99 4.36
C LYS A 62 0.63 18.68 5.31
N GLY A 63 1.85 18.64 4.77
CA GLY A 63 3.03 18.13 5.44
C GLY A 63 3.23 16.62 5.20
N PRO A 64 4.08 15.93 5.95
CA PRO A 64 4.23 14.51 5.84
C PRO A 64 2.87 13.82 6.03
N THR A 65 2.46 13.04 5.04
CA THR A 65 1.12 12.47 4.98
C THR A 65 1.22 10.99 4.58
N PHE A 66 0.50 10.17 5.30
CA PHE A 66 0.32 8.76 4.95
C PHE A 66 -0.89 8.64 4.02
N VAL A 67 -0.75 7.91 2.93
CA VAL A 67 -1.85 7.55 2.03
C VAL A 67 -2.02 6.04 2.11
N ASN A 68 -3.14 5.60 2.67
CA ASN A 68 -3.43 4.18 2.87
C ASN A 68 -4.56 3.74 1.93
N VAL A 69 -4.29 2.71 1.13
CA VAL A 69 -5.25 2.07 0.23
C VAL A 69 -5.90 0.90 0.97
N PHE A 70 -7.21 0.91 1.11
CA PHE A 70 -7.94 -0.09 1.88
C PHE A 70 -9.33 -0.37 1.32
N PHE A 71 -10.00 -1.41 1.82
CA PHE A 71 -11.44 -1.65 1.64
C PHE A 71 -12.03 -2.40 2.84
N SER A 72 -13.32 -2.26 3.08
CA SER A 72 -13.99 -2.66 4.35
C SER A 72 -13.99 -4.15 4.65
N THR A 73 -13.86 -5.01 3.62
CA THR A 73 -13.87 -6.48 3.76
C THR A 73 -12.47 -7.09 3.61
N CYS A 74 -11.43 -6.28 3.58
CA CYS A 74 -10.04 -6.69 3.50
C CYS A 74 -9.54 -7.13 4.88
N GLU A 75 -9.32 -8.42 5.08
CA GLU A 75 -8.89 -8.95 6.38
C GLU A 75 -7.55 -8.37 6.85
N PRO A 76 -6.48 -8.26 6.02
CA PRO A 76 -5.25 -7.58 6.42
C PRO A 76 -5.43 -6.08 6.72
N CYS A 77 -6.42 -5.40 6.10
CA CYS A 77 -6.73 -4.01 6.41
C CYS A 77 -7.37 -3.88 7.81
N ILE A 78 -8.17 -4.88 8.22
CA ILE A 78 -8.75 -4.95 9.56
C ILE A 78 -7.63 -5.22 10.59
N GLU A 79 -6.66 -6.06 10.25
CA GLU A 79 -5.51 -6.36 11.13
C GLU A 79 -4.62 -5.14 11.36
N GLU A 80 -4.37 -4.30 10.34
CA GLU A 80 -3.54 -3.10 10.49
C GLU A 80 -4.28 -1.92 11.16
N HIS A 81 -5.61 -1.95 11.21
CA HIS A 81 -6.42 -0.81 11.65
C HIS A 81 -6.02 -0.24 13.03
N PRO A 82 -5.70 -1.07 14.05
CA PRO A 82 -5.17 -0.56 15.32
C PRO A 82 -3.85 0.23 15.18
N ALA A 83 -2.97 -0.16 14.25
CA ALA A 83 -1.72 0.56 14.01
C ALA A 83 -1.99 1.94 13.36
N LEU A 84 -2.97 2.03 12.44
CA LEU A 84 -3.39 3.31 11.88
C LEU A 84 -4.00 4.24 12.94
N LEU A 85 -4.81 3.70 13.87
CA LEU A 85 -5.35 4.46 15.00
C LEU A 85 -4.24 4.96 15.93
N ALA A 86 -3.21 4.15 16.18
CA ALA A 86 -2.05 4.55 16.97
C ALA A 86 -1.26 5.67 16.27
N LEU A 87 -1.00 5.55 14.96
CA LEU A 87 -0.37 6.62 14.16
C LEU A 87 -1.15 7.95 14.25
N LYS A 88 -2.47 7.89 14.15
CA LYS A 88 -3.33 9.08 14.34
C LYS A 88 -3.17 9.68 15.74
N ALA A 89 -3.14 8.85 16.76
CA ALA A 89 -2.96 9.30 18.16
C ALA A 89 -1.62 10.00 18.38
N GLU A 90 -0.58 9.63 17.62
CA GLU A 90 0.73 10.29 17.60
C GLU A 90 0.76 11.54 16.70
N GLY A 91 -0.37 11.94 16.14
CA GLY A 91 -0.51 13.14 15.33
C GLY A 91 -0.18 12.97 13.85
N ALA A 92 0.01 11.74 13.37
CA ALA A 92 0.20 11.48 11.95
C ALA A 92 -1.06 11.85 11.14
N ARG A 93 -0.86 12.51 10.00
CA ARG A 93 -1.93 12.74 9.04
C ARG A 93 -2.05 11.54 8.12
N ILE A 94 -3.22 10.91 8.09
CA ILE A 94 -3.50 9.73 7.27
C ILE A 94 -4.68 10.04 6.35
N ILE A 95 -4.51 9.79 5.04
CA ILE A 95 -5.57 9.87 4.03
C ILE A 95 -5.93 8.45 3.61
N GLY A 96 -7.20 8.10 3.73
CA GLY A 96 -7.70 6.82 3.24
C GLY A 96 -8.13 6.90 1.77
N VAL A 97 -7.73 5.91 0.98
CA VAL A 97 -8.23 5.69 -0.38
C VAL A 97 -9.05 4.40 -0.35
N ALA A 98 -10.38 4.54 -0.36
CA ALA A 98 -11.31 3.41 -0.34
C ALA A 98 -11.38 2.77 -1.74
N TYR A 99 -10.66 1.66 -1.91
CA TYR A 99 -10.39 1.01 -3.19
C TYR A 99 -11.55 0.11 -3.62
N LYS A 100 -12.11 0.39 -4.81
CA LYS A 100 -13.20 -0.38 -5.43
C LYS A 100 -14.37 -0.66 -4.52
N GLU A 101 -14.74 0.32 -3.72
CA GLU A 101 -15.79 0.20 -2.73
C GLU A 101 -16.83 1.32 -2.81
N ASP A 102 -18.04 1.02 -2.35
CA ASP A 102 -19.10 2.00 -2.19
C ASP A 102 -18.92 2.79 -0.88
N ALA A 103 -19.22 4.09 -0.94
CA ALA A 103 -19.10 5.00 0.20
C ALA A 103 -19.83 4.53 1.47
N ASP A 104 -21.00 3.89 1.32
CA ASP A 104 -21.78 3.42 2.47
C ASP A 104 -21.08 2.29 3.22
N LYS A 105 -20.47 1.34 2.51
CA LYS A 105 -19.68 0.25 3.13
C LYS A 105 -18.47 0.80 3.87
N THR A 106 -17.80 1.78 3.28
CA THR A 106 -16.67 2.45 3.92
C THR A 106 -17.11 3.16 5.20
N ARG A 107 -18.25 3.87 5.19
CA ARG A 107 -18.80 4.51 6.40
C ARG A 107 -19.10 3.49 7.48
N ASP A 108 -19.86 2.45 7.14
CA ASP A 108 -20.22 1.38 8.08
C ASP A 108 -18.97 0.71 8.71
N TYR A 109 -17.90 0.58 7.94
CA TYR A 109 -16.63 0.05 8.44
C TYR A 109 -15.99 1.00 9.44
N LEU A 110 -15.84 2.28 9.10
CA LEU A 110 -15.20 3.28 9.96
C LEU A 110 -16.03 3.58 11.22
N ASP A 111 -17.36 3.55 11.12
CA ASP A 111 -18.25 3.72 12.29
C ASP A 111 -18.08 2.59 13.30
N ARG A 112 -17.80 1.37 12.84
CA ARG A 112 -17.60 0.20 13.72
C ARG A 112 -16.18 0.11 14.28
N MET A 113 -15.18 0.43 13.47
CA MET A 113 -13.77 0.22 13.82
C MET A 113 -13.07 1.45 14.38
N GLY A 114 -13.73 2.63 14.27
CA GLY A 114 -13.10 3.93 14.48
C GLY A 114 -12.50 4.47 13.17
N ASP A 115 -12.33 5.78 13.09
CA ASP A 115 -11.80 6.44 11.90
C ASP A 115 -10.36 6.95 12.14
N PRO A 116 -9.32 6.32 11.56
CA PRO A 116 -7.94 6.78 11.67
C PRO A 116 -7.63 7.95 10.72
N PHE A 117 -8.48 8.22 9.72
CA PHE A 117 -8.19 9.10 8.61
C PHE A 117 -8.53 10.57 8.90
N ALA A 118 -7.73 11.48 8.36
CA ALA A 118 -8.02 12.91 8.32
C ALA A 118 -8.97 13.27 7.16
N ALA A 119 -8.96 12.46 6.11
CA ALA A 119 -9.93 12.45 5.02
C ALA A 119 -9.94 11.06 4.37
N VAL A 120 -11.10 10.69 3.82
CA VAL A 120 -11.25 9.47 3.01
C VAL A 120 -11.75 9.86 1.64
N LEU A 121 -11.06 9.37 0.61
CA LEU A 121 -11.43 9.54 -0.79
C LEU A 121 -11.87 8.19 -1.36
N VAL A 122 -12.94 8.20 -2.15
CA VAL A 122 -13.57 6.97 -2.67
C VAL A 122 -13.08 6.71 -4.09
N ASP A 123 -12.26 5.71 -4.26
CA ASP A 123 -11.73 5.24 -5.55
C ASP A 123 -12.59 4.08 -6.08
N ARG A 124 -13.79 4.40 -6.58
CA ARG A 124 -14.80 3.42 -6.94
C ARG A 124 -14.40 2.50 -8.09
N ASP A 125 -13.65 3.01 -9.05
CA ASP A 125 -13.18 2.26 -10.22
C ASP A 125 -11.75 1.70 -10.04
N GLY A 126 -11.07 2.08 -8.97
CA GLY A 126 -9.73 1.61 -8.63
C GLY A 126 -8.60 2.27 -9.45
N ARG A 127 -8.88 3.38 -10.14
CA ARG A 127 -7.89 4.04 -11.00
C ARG A 127 -6.82 4.74 -10.20
N ALA A 128 -7.20 5.44 -9.14
CA ALA A 128 -6.25 6.14 -8.30
C ALA A 128 -5.26 5.18 -7.63
N ALA A 129 -5.73 4.02 -7.17
CA ALA A 129 -4.85 2.98 -6.64
C ALA A 129 -3.88 2.44 -7.71
N ILE A 130 -4.32 2.28 -8.97
CA ILE A 130 -3.45 1.88 -10.08
C ILE A 130 -2.39 2.96 -10.34
N ASP A 131 -2.78 4.24 -10.41
CA ASP A 131 -1.86 5.36 -10.65
C ASP A 131 -0.88 5.55 -9.48
N LEU A 132 -1.29 5.21 -8.26
CA LEU A 132 -0.41 5.04 -7.09
C LEU A 132 0.56 3.85 -7.22
N GLY A 133 0.41 3.00 -8.23
CA GLY A 133 1.18 1.76 -8.35
C GLY A 133 0.89 0.78 -7.22
N ALA A 134 -0.32 0.82 -6.67
CA ALA A 134 -0.78 -0.17 -5.71
C ALA A 134 -1.02 -1.50 -6.41
N THR A 135 -0.55 -2.58 -5.81
CA THR A 135 -0.71 -3.95 -6.31
C THR A 135 -1.85 -4.68 -5.60
N GLY A 136 -2.31 -4.12 -4.49
CA GLY A 136 -3.40 -4.65 -3.69
C GLY A 136 -3.75 -3.73 -2.53
N ALA A 137 -4.45 -4.28 -1.53
CA ALA A 137 -4.72 -3.61 -0.27
C ALA A 137 -4.48 -4.62 0.89
N PRO A 138 -3.94 -4.13 2.03
CA PRO A 138 -3.57 -2.74 2.25
C PRO A 138 -2.21 -2.37 1.68
N GLU A 139 -2.05 -1.14 1.26
CA GLU A 139 -0.76 -0.53 0.94
C GLU A 139 -0.71 0.90 1.50
N THR A 140 0.41 1.26 2.11
CA THR A 140 0.60 2.58 2.72
C THR A 140 1.77 3.30 2.08
N PHE A 141 1.53 4.51 1.59
CA PHE A 141 2.52 5.40 1.01
C PHE A 141 2.80 6.55 1.98
N LEU A 142 4.06 6.88 2.19
CA LEU A 142 4.46 8.08 2.91
C LEU A 142 4.84 9.15 1.91
N VAL A 143 4.20 10.30 2.01
CA VAL A 143 4.39 11.47 1.13
C VAL A 143 4.96 12.61 1.95
N ASP A 144 5.99 13.27 1.46
CA ASP A 144 6.59 14.45 2.11
C ASP A 144 5.75 15.73 1.89
N ALA A 145 6.15 16.81 2.54
CA ALA A 145 5.49 18.12 2.41
C ALA A 145 5.53 18.73 1.00
N LYS A 146 6.37 18.19 0.11
CA LYS A 146 6.49 18.62 -1.30
C LYS A 146 5.62 17.76 -2.24
N GLY A 147 4.93 16.76 -1.69
CA GLY A 147 4.10 15.83 -2.47
C GLY A 147 4.90 14.70 -3.12
N LEU A 148 6.13 14.43 -2.70
CA LEU A 148 6.91 13.30 -3.18
C LEU A 148 6.66 12.06 -2.31
N VAL A 149 6.46 10.92 -2.93
CA VAL A 149 6.40 9.63 -2.23
C VAL A 149 7.81 9.26 -1.76
N ILE A 150 8.02 9.16 -0.46
CA ILE A 150 9.34 8.89 0.16
C ILE A 150 9.46 7.47 0.74
N ALA A 151 8.35 6.77 0.91
CA ALA A 151 8.33 5.36 1.28
C ALA A 151 7.02 4.69 0.82
N LYS A 152 7.06 3.38 0.67
CA LYS A 152 5.92 2.51 0.42
C LYS A 152 6.01 1.28 1.32
N HIS A 153 4.90 0.89 1.92
CA HIS A 153 4.74 -0.38 2.62
C HIS A 153 3.63 -1.19 1.94
N VAL A 154 3.88 -2.47 1.70
CA VAL A 154 2.93 -3.40 1.08
C VAL A 154 2.49 -4.42 2.11
N GLY A 155 1.19 -4.61 2.25
CA GLY A 155 0.58 -5.48 3.26
C GLY A 155 0.23 -4.75 4.55
N ALA A 156 -0.27 -5.50 5.52
CA ALA A 156 -0.71 -4.95 6.80
C ALA A 156 0.44 -4.33 7.59
N LEU A 157 0.25 -3.11 8.07
CA LEU A 157 1.21 -2.42 8.93
C LEU A 157 1.28 -3.08 10.30
N SER A 158 2.44 -3.64 10.65
CA SER A 158 2.73 -3.96 12.05
C SER A 158 3.03 -2.69 12.86
N PRO A 159 2.96 -2.73 14.19
CA PRO A 159 3.38 -1.61 15.03
C PRO A 159 4.82 -1.14 14.75
N ALA A 160 5.74 -2.07 14.46
CA ALA A 160 7.13 -1.75 14.12
C ALA A 160 7.26 -1.04 12.77
N ASP A 161 6.47 -1.45 11.75
CA ASP A 161 6.45 -0.79 10.45
C ASP A 161 5.88 0.62 10.55
N ALA A 162 4.82 0.80 11.35
CA ALA A 162 4.22 2.09 11.61
C ALA A 162 5.21 3.05 12.27
N GLU A 163 5.95 2.59 13.29
CA GLU A 163 7.00 3.37 13.96
C GLU A 163 8.13 3.75 12.99
N ALA A 164 8.62 2.81 12.18
CA ALA A 164 9.66 3.07 11.19
C ALA A 164 9.22 4.10 10.14
N LEU A 165 7.96 4.07 9.70
CA LEU A 165 7.42 5.05 8.78
C LEU A 165 7.25 6.42 9.44
N LEU A 166 6.87 6.47 10.73
CA LEU A 166 6.74 7.70 11.49
C LEU A 166 8.12 8.39 11.68
N GLU A 167 9.17 7.62 11.96
CA GLU A 167 10.54 8.14 12.01
C GLU A 167 10.97 8.75 10.66
N LYS A 168 10.66 8.09 9.54
CA LYS A 168 10.91 8.64 8.19
C LYS A 168 10.12 9.92 7.93
N ALA A 169 8.86 9.98 8.38
CA ALA A 169 8.04 11.19 8.28
C ALA A 169 8.69 12.35 9.04
N ALA A 170 9.13 12.13 10.28
CA ALA A 170 9.82 13.12 11.09
C ALA A 170 11.15 13.57 10.48
N ALA A 171 11.89 12.67 9.85
CA ALA A 171 13.15 12.99 9.16
C ALA A 171 12.95 13.86 7.91
N SER A 172 11.79 13.72 7.23
CA SER A 172 11.46 14.49 6.01
C SER A 172 11.15 15.97 6.24
N VAL A 173 10.95 16.38 7.48
CA VAL A 173 10.62 17.77 7.87
C VAL A 173 11.87 18.60 8.18
N ARG A 174 13.03 17.95 8.32
CA ARG A 174 14.32 18.61 8.62
C ARG A 174 15.03 19.02 7.35
#